data_f5f7d9f2e94f17c68d18365cbba6d3f3
#
_entry.id   f5f7d9f2e94f17c68d18365cbba6d3f3
#
_cell.length_a   1.000
_cell.length_b   1.000
_cell.length_c   1.000
_cell.angle_alpha   90.00
_cell.angle_beta   90.00
_cell.angle_gamma   90.00
#
_symmetry.space_group_name_H-M   'P 1'
#
loop_
_entity.id
_entity.type
_entity.pdbx_description
1 polymer ?
#
loop_
_entity_poly.entity_id
_entity_poly.type
_entity_poly.pdbx_seq_one_letter_code
_entity_poly.pdbx_strand_id
1 'polypeptide(L)'
;MTIIIGVCYKSPTAGLEEITKMSDQIRKASSYQSVIMGDFNYPGINWETGETLTSADGQFFELINDCFLIQHVTEPTRDKNVLDLVFTTEKGMFENLEIKDPIGKSDHNTLVWELVTQTIIQQNNVMSFSYHRGDYQGMRNSIKNITWSELFDEKDINVCWDIFRDRLLSEIEKFVPKSTRSKRQKNRWINRKTKKLLRKKYHYWKTFSLSGEYADYLHYKNIRNRAVKAVRAAKRKFERKLAKTAKANPKSFYAYVRSRCKTKDKVGPIKDAKGNVVNEDKLAAEILNAYFASVFTEEDSSSLQELEARVKSNLSVHQQSELVEITSKKVLDKLNRLQINKSSGGEGLPSRVLRELSNEICVPLACLMQRSLIEGFVPDDWKIADVTPIFKKGIKSDPGNYRPVSLTSQIGKVMESILKDDMLDHIRKYNLITDTQHGFVSRRSCLTNLLVFLEEVTKYIDNGHPVDAIY
;
A
#
# COMPACT_ATOMS: atom_id res chain seq x y z
N MET A 1 15.22 26.29 -7.75
CA MET A 1 16.01 25.16 -7.25
C MET A 1 17.23 25.04 -8.12
N THR A 2 18.45 25.07 -7.56
CA THR A 2 19.69 24.98 -8.34
C THR A 2 20.24 23.56 -8.17
N ILE A 3 20.48 22.87 -9.29
CA ILE A 3 21.11 21.56 -9.33
C ILE A 3 22.55 21.77 -9.83
N ILE A 4 23.52 21.20 -9.15
CA ILE A 4 24.91 21.19 -9.58
C ILE A 4 25.15 19.93 -10.40
N ILE A 5 25.66 20.10 -11.62
CA ILE A 5 26.10 18.99 -12.47
C ILE A 5 27.62 19.04 -12.56
N GLY A 6 28.27 17.98 -12.08
CA GLY A 6 29.73 17.81 -12.12
C GLY A 6 30.10 16.71 -13.12
N VAL A 7 31.11 16.98 -13.93
CA VAL A 7 31.74 15.96 -14.78
C VAL A 7 33.19 15.81 -14.35
N CYS A 8 33.58 14.57 -14.03
CA CYS A 8 34.89 14.23 -13.52
C CYS A 8 35.59 13.25 -14.45
N TYR A 9 36.87 13.47 -14.66
CA TYR A 9 37.76 12.51 -15.27
C TYR A 9 39.00 12.34 -14.40
N LYS A 10 39.28 11.12 -14.00
CA LYS A 10 40.52 10.77 -13.28
C LYS A 10 41.39 9.91 -14.15
N SER A 11 42.57 10.40 -14.49
CA SER A 11 43.59 9.58 -15.17
C SER A 11 43.98 8.37 -14.30
N PRO A 12 44.23 7.19 -14.89
CA PRO A 12 44.82 6.07 -14.14
C PRO A 12 46.12 6.44 -13.41
N THR A 13 46.86 7.39 -13.93
CA THR A 13 48.15 7.88 -13.40
C THR A 13 48.04 9.18 -12.60
N ALA A 14 46.81 9.56 -12.21
CA ALA A 14 46.56 10.80 -11.46
C ALA A 14 47.37 10.87 -10.15
N GLY A 15 48.06 11.99 -9.94
CA GLY A 15 48.81 12.26 -8.72
C GLY A 15 47.95 12.59 -7.51
N LEU A 16 48.55 12.54 -6.33
CA LEU A 16 47.84 12.78 -5.05
C LEU A 16 47.15 14.15 -5.01
N GLU A 17 47.77 15.19 -5.57
CA GLU A 17 47.22 16.54 -5.60
C GLU A 17 45.94 16.61 -6.44
N GLU A 18 45.91 15.97 -7.61
CA GLU A 18 44.72 15.92 -8.49
C GLU A 18 43.58 15.16 -7.84
N ILE A 19 43.88 14.02 -7.16
CA ILE A 19 42.91 13.24 -6.41
C ILE A 19 42.33 14.07 -5.25
N THR A 20 43.16 14.84 -4.57
CA THR A 20 42.73 15.72 -3.48
C THR A 20 41.78 16.82 -3.99
N LYS A 21 42.15 17.50 -5.08
CA LYS A 21 41.33 18.54 -5.71
C LYS A 21 39.99 17.97 -6.17
N MET A 22 39.97 16.81 -6.81
CA MET A 22 38.73 16.13 -7.20
C MET A 22 37.85 15.81 -5.98
N SER A 23 38.46 15.27 -4.93
CA SER A 23 37.75 14.93 -3.68
C SER A 23 37.13 16.13 -3.00
N ASP A 24 37.82 17.26 -3.00
CA ASP A 24 37.29 18.52 -2.44
C ASP A 24 36.12 19.07 -3.25
N GLN A 25 36.20 18.97 -4.59
CA GLN A 25 35.08 19.38 -5.45
C GLN A 25 33.86 18.48 -5.23
N ILE A 26 34.05 17.16 -5.07
CA ILE A 26 32.98 16.22 -4.74
C ILE A 26 32.34 16.56 -3.38
N ARG A 27 33.14 16.85 -2.34
CA ARG A 27 32.64 17.29 -1.03
C ARG A 27 31.84 18.57 -1.12
N LYS A 28 32.34 19.54 -1.88
CA LYS A 28 31.67 20.83 -2.08
C LYS A 28 30.35 20.67 -2.82
N ALA A 29 30.34 19.88 -3.88
CA ALA A 29 29.11 19.61 -4.66
C ALA A 29 28.07 18.83 -3.85
N SER A 30 28.47 17.89 -3.00
CA SER A 30 27.55 17.09 -2.17
C SER A 30 26.79 17.88 -1.10
N SER A 31 27.20 19.13 -0.84
CA SER A 31 26.45 20.04 0.04
C SER A 31 25.19 20.61 -0.62
N TYR A 32 25.06 20.47 -1.93
CA TYR A 32 23.94 20.90 -2.74
C TYR A 32 23.24 19.69 -3.37
N GLN A 33 22.08 19.92 -3.97
CA GLN A 33 21.49 18.93 -4.83
C GLN A 33 22.35 18.78 -6.08
N SER A 34 22.97 17.63 -6.26
CA SER A 34 23.98 17.44 -7.29
C SER A 34 23.92 16.08 -7.99
N VAL A 35 24.38 16.09 -9.24
CA VAL A 35 24.69 14.92 -10.05
C VAL A 35 26.16 15.01 -10.45
N ILE A 36 26.96 14.03 -10.09
CA ILE A 36 28.38 13.97 -10.39
C ILE A 36 28.62 12.72 -11.22
N MET A 37 29.17 12.86 -12.42
CA MET A 37 29.36 11.75 -13.35
C MET A 37 30.75 11.80 -14.00
N GLY A 38 31.18 10.68 -14.56
CA GLY A 38 32.41 10.59 -15.33
C GLY A 38 33.16 9.29 -15.12
N ASP A 39 34.35 9.26 -15.71
CA ASP A 39 35.32 8.14 -15.56
C ASP A 39 36.23 8.40 -14.35
N PHE A 40 36.04 7.60 -13.33
CA PHE A 40 36.76 7.72 -12.06
C PHE A 40 37.95 6.78 -11.94
N ASN A 41 38.08 5.79 -12.82
CA ASN A 41 39.21 4.86 -12.90
C ASN A 41 39.58 4.20 -11.54
N TYR A 42 38.58 3.61 -10.86
CA TYR A 42 38.76 2.82 -9.64
C TYR A 42 38.25 1.36 -9.88
N PRO A 43 39.00 0.53 -10.61
CA PRO A 43 38.54 -0.83 -10.98
C PRO A 43 38.45 -1.77 -9.78
N GLY A 44 39.12 -1.47 -8.67
CA GLY A 44 39.14 -2.31 -7.47
C GLY A 44 37.97 -2.10 -6.52
N ILE A 45 36.91 -1.34 -6.90
CA ILE A 45 35.74 -1.13 -6.07
C ILE A 45 34.59 -2.01 -6.51
N ASN A 46 34.15 -2.91 -5.68
CA ASN A 46 32.87 -3.60 -5.86
C ASN A 46 31.74 -2.73 -5.26
N TRP A 47 30.98 -2.06 -6.13
CA TRP A 47 29.90 -1.15 -5.72
C TRP A 47 28.69 -1.85 -5.10
N GLU A 48 28.54 -3.17 -5.31
CA GLU A 48 27.44 -3.95 -4.74
C GLU A 48 27.77 -4.43 -3.31
N THR A 49 28.97 -5.00 -3.12
CA THR A 49 29.42 -5.55 -1.82
C THR A 49 30.09 -4.49 -0.94
N GLY A 50 30.68 -3.46 -1.56
CA GLY A 50 31.47 -2.42 -0.87
C GLY A 50 32.88 -2.89 -0.54
N GLU A 51 33.36 -3.97 -1.18
CA GLU A 51 34.74 -4.44 -1.07
C GLU A 51 35.67 -3.61 -1.93
N THR A 52 36.90 -3.38 -1.47
CA THR A 52 37.90 -2.57 -2.16
C THR A 52 39.24 -3.30 -2.15
N LEU A 53 39.94 -3.32 -3.30
CA LEU A 53 41.18 -4.05 -3.46
C LEU A 53 42.39 -3.24 -2.96
N THR A 54 42.45 -1.94 -3.24
CA THR A 54 43.55 -1.08 -2.87
C THR A 54 43.16 -0.03 -1.81
N SER A 55 44.16 0.55 -1.16
CA SER A 55 43.95 1.67 -0.22
C SER A 55 43.31 2.87 -0.89
N ALA A 56 43.68 3.17 -2.15
CA ALA A 56 43.12 4.27 -2.94
C ALA A 56 41.65 4.02 -3.26
N ASP A 57 41.28 2.80 -3.62
CA ASP A 57 39.88 2.40 -3.83
C ASP A 57 39.06 2.60 -2.54
N GLY A 58 39.65 2.17 -1.41
CA GLY A 58 38.99 2.32 -0.10
C GLY A 58 38.78 3.78 0.30
N GLN A 59 39.75 4.65 0.04
CA GLN A 59 39.64 6.09 0.33
C GLN A 59 38.56 6.74 -0.51
N PHE A 60 38.48 6.43 -1.81
CA PHE A 60 37.48 6.96 -2.70
C PHE A 60 36.07 6.43 -2.33
N PHE A 61 35.94 5.14 -2.05
CA PHE A 61 34.68 4.57 -1.59
C PHE A 61 34.21 5.19 -0.25
N GLU A 62 35.14 5.46 0.68
CA GLU A 62 34.83 6.17 1.92
C GLU A 62 34.40 7.63 1.66
N LEU A 63 35.05 8.33 0.75
CA LEU A 63 34.66 9.68 0.34
C LEU A 63 33.21 9.74 -0.16
N ILE A 64 32.83 8.84 -1.07
CA ILE A 64 31.48 8.79 -1.61
C ILE A 64 30.44 8.50 -0.52
N ASN A 65 30.76 7.58 0.39
CA ASN A 65 29.89 7.26 1.53
C ASN A 65 29.80 8.41 2.55
N ASP A 66 30.89 9.14 2.77
CA ASP A 66 30.92 10.27 3.70
C ASP A 66 30.16 11.48 3.14
N CYS A 67 30.17 11.66 1.83
CA CYS A 67 29.38 12.64 1.09
C CYS A 67 27.91 12.25 0.95
N PHE A 68 27.49 11.04 1.41
CA PHE A 68 26.15 10.50 1.27
C PHE A 68 25.66 10.43 -0.18
N LEU A 69 26.58 10.31 -1.13
CA LEU A 69 26.27 10.15 -2.53
C LEU A 69 25.76 8.72 -2.82
N ILE A 70 24.87 8.64 -3.79
CA ILE A 70 24.26 7.38 -4.24
C ILE A 70 24.83 7.06 -5.60
N GLN A 71 25.52 5.95 -5.72
CA GLN A 71 26.04 5.43 -6.96
C GLN A 71 24.95 4.63 -7.68
N HIS A 72 24.82 4.79 -9.00
CA HIS A 72 23.74 4.23 -9.81
C HIS A 72 24.16 3.20 -10.84
N VAL A 73 25.41 3.18 -11.27
CA VAL A 73 25.92 2.27 -12.31
C VAL A 73 26.38 0.97 -11.67
N THR A 74 25.73 -0.14 -11.96
CA THR A 74 26.02 -1.45 -11.36
C THR A 74 26.60 -2.46 -12.35
N GLU A 75 26.52 -2.16 -13.64
CA GLU A 75 27.02 -3.02 -14.72
C GLU A 75 28.33 -2.49 -15.29
N PRO A 76 29.18 -3.35 -15.87
CA PRO A 76 30.48 -2.97 -16.44
C PRO A 76 30.34 -1.89 -17.54
N THR A 77 31.18 -0.86 -17.47
CA THR A 77 31.21 0.23 -18.45
C THR A 77 32.40 0.13 -19.40
N ARG A 78 33.44 -0.62 -18.99
CA ARG A 78 34.60 -0.95 -19.81
C ARG A 78 35.09 -2.35 -19.43
N ASP A 79 35.12 -3.25 -20.39
CA ASP A 79 35.47 -4.67 -20.20
C ASP A 79 34.61 -5.29 -19.07
N LYS A 80 35.28 -5.69 -17.97
CA LYS A 80 34.62 -6.25 -16.78
C LYS A 80 34.50 -5.23 -15.62
N ASN A 81 34.92 -3.98 -15.83
CA ASN A 81 35.04 -2.97 -14.78
C ASN A 81 33.97 -1.90 -14.88
N VAL A 82 33.54 -1.41 -13.74
CA VAL A 82 32.63 -0.27 -13.59
C VAL A 82 33.47 0.98 -13.32
N LEU A 83 33.90 1.67 -14.35
CA LEU A 83 34.80 2.82 -14.27
C LEU A 83 34.05 4.15 -14.40
N ASP A 84 33.02 4.16 -15.28
CA ASP A 84 32.16 5.31 -15.46
C ASP A 84 31.03 5.26 -14.43
N LEU A 85 30.97 6.27 -13.59
CA LEU A 85 30.06 6.30 -12.46
C LEU A 85 29.14 7.51 -12.54
N VAL A 86 27.95 7.35 -11.97
CA VAL A 86 26.98 8.43 -11.79
C VAL A 86 26.56 8.46 -10.34
N PHE A 87 26.85 9.55 -9.70
CA PHE A 87 26.50 9.81 -8.30
C PHE A 87 25.42 10.89 -8.19
N THR A 88 24.46 10.68 -7.30
CA THR A 88 23.47 11.71 -6.96
C THR A 88 23.34 11.89 -5.45
N THR A 89 22.98 13.10 -5.02
CA THR A 89 22.65 13.36 -3.61
C THR A 89 21.30 12.80 -3.19
N GLU A 90 20.38 12.59 -4.14
CA GLU A 90 19.05 12.04 -3.90
C GLU A 90 18.72 10.93 -4.88
N LYS A 91 18.18 9.81 -4.36
CA LYS A 91 17.88 8.61 -5.16
C LYS A 91 16.86 8.84 -6.28
N GLY A 92 15.95 9.79 -6.09
CA GLY A 92 14.87 10.09 -7.03
C GLY A 92 15.30 10.99 -8.20
N MET A 93 16.57 11.40 -8.28
CA MET A 93 17.09 12.22 -9.38
C MET A 93 17.50 11.41 -10.61
N PHE A 94 17.54 10.08 -10.50
CA PHE A 94 18.12 9.21 -11.52
C PHE A 94 17.15 8.09 -11.85
N GLU A 95 16.76 7.98 -13.12
CA GLU A 95 15.88 6.93 -13.62
C GLU A 95 16.35 6.44 -15.01
N ASN A 96 15.90 5.26 -15.40
CA ASN A 96 16.03 4.68 -16.75
C ASN A 96 17.47 4.60 -17.28
N LEU A 97 18.40 4.05 -16.45
CA LEU A 97 19.76 3.79 -16.91
C LEU A 97 19.76 2.70 -17.99
N GLU A 98 20.31 3.04 -19.14
CA GLU A 98 20.61 2.13 -20.24
C GLU A 98 22.11 2.18 -20.54
N ILE A 99 22.75 1.02 -20.61
CA ILE A 99 24.14 0.90 -21.10
C ILE A 99 24.06 0.50 -22.56
N LYS A 100 24.64 1.34 -23.43
CA LYS A 100 24.64 1.17 -24.90
C LYS A 100 26.05 0.98 -25.42
N ASP A 101 26.15 0.50 -26.64
CA ASP A 101 27.41 0.31 -27.30
C ASP A 101 28.28 1.58 -27.31
N PRO A 102 29.60 1.43 -27.37
CA PRO A 102 30.55 2.52 -27.46
C PRO A 102 30.28 3.46 -28.64
N ILE A 103 30.47 4.77 -28.40
CA ILE A 103 30.40 5.76 -29.49
C ILE A 103 31.72 5.78 -30.28
N GLY A 104 31.64 5.50 -31.55
CA GLY A 104 32.79 5.58 -32.45
C GLY A 104 33.86 4.50 -32.21
N LYS A 105 35.08 4.89 -31.80
CA LYS A 105 36.19 3.99 -31.48
C LYS A 105 36.48 3.92 -29.97
N SER A 106 35.55 4.35 -29.12
CA SER A 106 35.72 4.28 -27.67
C SER A 106 35.71 2.84 -27.21
N ASP A 107 36.48 2.52 -26.17
CA ASP A 107 36.45 1.27 -25.41
C ASP A 107 35.54 1.34 -24.18
N HIS A 108 34.88 2.48 -23.97
CA HIS A 108 33.88 2.66 -22.94
C HIS A 108 32.46 2.59 -23.49
N ASN A 109 31.57 1.90 -22.80
CA ASN A 109 30.16 1.86 -23.10
C ASN A 109 29.51 3.23 -22.86
N THR A 110 28.44 3.51 -23.60
CA THR A 110 27.68 4.75 -23.46
C THR A 110 26.61 4.60 -22.38
N LEU A 111 26.61 5.49 -21.39
CA LEU A 111 25.56 5.56 -20.37
C LEU A 111 24.49 6.57 -20.79
N VAL A 112 23.26 6.13 -20.91
CA VAL A 112 22.08 6.96 -21.17
C VAL A 112 21.13 6.84 -19.98
N TRP A 113 20.69 7.95 -19.42
CA TRP A 113 19.81 7.96 -18.25
C TRP A 113 19.00 9.25 -18.21
N GLU A 114 17.94 9.25 -17.40
CA GLU A 114 17.05 10.41 -17.25
C GLU A 114 17.32 11.13 -15.93
N LEU A 115 17.51 12.44 -16.02
CA LEU A 115 17.52 13.31 -14.85
C LEU A 115 16.10 13.73 -14.50
N VAL A 116 15.56 13.15 -13.45
CA VAL A 116 14.24 13.51 -12.94
C VAL A 116 14.38 14.77 -12.07
N THR A 117 14.11 15.90 -12.64
CA THR A 117 13.94 17.14 -11.89
C THR A 117 12.52 17.19 -11.35
N GLN A 118 12.34 16.97 -10.06
CA GLN A 118 11.06 17.28 -9.43
C GLN A 118 10.85 18.80 -9.53
N THR A 119 10.04 19.22 -10.47
CA THR A 119 9.35 20.49 -10.31
C THR A 119 8.65 20.40 -8.95
N ILE A 120 8.95 21.31 -8.03
CA ILE A 120 8.16 21.43 -6.81
C ILE A 120 6.78 21.92 -7.27
N ILE A 121 5.93 20.97 -7.67
CA ILE A 121 4.50 21.19 -7.58
C ILE A 121 4.33 21.52 -6.11
N GLN A 122 3.91 22.74 -5.79
CA GLN A 122 3.47 23.10 -4.45
C GLN A 122 2.49 22.01 -4.02
N GLN A 123 3.03 21.03 -3.30
CA GLN A 123 2.19 19.96 -2.80
C GLN A 123 1.37 20.61 -1.72
N ASN A 124 0.13 20.92 -2.03
CA ASN A 124 -0.86 21.23 -1.03
C ASN A 124 -0.67 20.23 0.10
N ASN A 125 -0.26 20.73 1.26
CA ASN A 125 -0.11 19.90 2.45
C ASN A 125 -1.48 19.31 2.74
N VAL A 126 -1.76 18.11 2.23
CA VAL A 126 -3.03 17.45 2.47
C VAL A 126 -3.09 17.16 3.96
N MET A 127 -3.87 17.98 4.63
CA MET A 127 -4.22 17.79 6.02
C MET A 127 -5.02 16.49 6.12
N SER A 128 -4.58 15.56 6.94
CA SER A 128 -5.30 14.32 7.18
C SER A 128 -5.61 14.16 8.66
N PHE A 129 -6.78 13.62 8.98
CA PHE A 129 -7.18 13.33 10.35
C PHE A 129 -6.25 12.29 11.00
N SER A 130 -5.90 12.54 12.25
CA SER A 130 -5.05 11.65 13.05
C SER A 130 -5.91 10.83 14.01
N TYR A 131 -6.69 9.89 13.47
CA TYR A 131 -7.68 9.11 14.22
C TYR A 131 -7.14 8.39 15.48
N HIS A 132 -5.84 8.09 15.56
CA HIS A 132 -5.25 7.50 16.77
C HIS A 132 -5.05 8.50 17.92
N ARG A 133 -5.28 9.78 17.66
CA ARG A 133 -5.14 10.89 18.63
C ARG A 133 -6.48 11.58 18.92
N GLY A 134 -7.58 11.05 18.40
CA GLY A 134 -8.92 11.60 18.62
C GLY A 134 -9.32 11.53 20.09
N ASP A 135 -10.02 12.56 20.54
CA ASP A 135 -10.69 12.57 21.85
C ASP A 135 -12.04 11.85 21.75
N TYR A 136 -11.98 10.54 21.85
CA TYR A 136 -13.19 9.71 21.77
C TYR A 136 -14.09 9.84 23.00
N GLN A 137 -13.56 10.25 24.16
CA GLN A 137 -14.40 10.45 25.33
C GLN A 137 -15.29 11.71 25.18
N GLY A 138 -14.71 12.80 24.69
CA GLY A 138 -15.47 14.01 24.36
C GLY A 138 -16.53 13.74 23.30
N MET A 139 -16.18 12.95 22.27
CA MET A 139 -17.09 12.55 21.19
C MET A 139 -18.26 11.69 21.69
N ARG A 140 -18.02 10.70 22.58
CA ARG A 140 -19.07 9.90 23.22
C ARG A 140 -20.04 10.76 24.02
N ASN A 141 -19.52 11.69 24.82
CA ASN A 141 -20.35 12.60 25.62
C ASN A 141 -21.23 13.49 24.72
N SER A 142 -20.70 13.99 23.60
CA SER A 142 -21.46 14.79 22.66
C SER A 142 -22.60 13.98 21.99
N ILE A 143 -22.31 12.75 21.55
CA ILE A 143 -23.28 11.90 20.83
C ILE A 143 -24.37 11.38 21.77
N LYS A 144 -24.08 11.08 23.03
CA LYS A 144 -25.08 10.63 24.03
C LYS A 144 -26.23 11.62 24.25
N ASN A 145 -25.98 12.90 24.04
CA ASN A 145 -26.97 13.97 24.22
C ASN A 145 -27.87 14.18 22.99
N ILE A 146 -27.72 13.36 21.95
CA ILE A 146 -28.51 13.46 20.71
C ILE A 146 -29.75 12.59 20.83
N THR A 147 -30.94 13.20 20.71
CA THR A 147 -32.23 12.50 20.64
C THR A 147 -32.49 12.06 19.20
N TRP A 148 -31.92 10.90 18.80
CA TRP A 148 -32.00 10.40 17.43
C TRP A 148 -33.43 10.13 16.95
N SER A 149 -34.35 9.73 17.87
CA SER A 149 -35.75 9.49 17.54
C SER A 149 -36.43 10.74 16.95
N GLU A 150 -36.24 11.91 17.61
CA GLU A 150 -36.80 13.18 17.13
C GLU A 150 -36.17 13.62 15.80
N LEU A 151 -34.88 13.33 15.58
CA LEU A 151 -34.19 13.68 14.35
C LEU A 151 -34.62 12.83 13.15
N PHE A 152 -35.07 11.60 13.37
CA PHE A 152 -35.48 10.66 12.33
C PHE A 152 -37.00 10.63 12.12
N ASP A 153 -37.76 11.32 12.95
CA ASP A 153 -39.21 11.32 12.90
C ASP A 153 -39.73 11.88 11.56
N GLU A 154 -40.70 11.21 10.97
CA GLU A 154 -41.38 11.55 9.70
C GLU A 154 -40.47 11.82 8.48
N LYS A 155 -39.19 11.48 8.53
CA LYS A 155 -38.23 11.73 7.45
C LYS A 155 -37.99 10.49 6.61
N ASP A 156 -37.70 10.73 5.33
CA ASP A 156 -37.19 9.71 4.41
C ASP A 156 -35.86 9.10 4.91
N ILE A 157 -35.62 7.85 4.57
CA ILE A 157 -34.43 7.12 5.06
C ILE A 157 -33.10 7.71 4.57
N ASN A 158 -33.06 8.31 3.36
CA ASN A 158 -31.87 9.03 2.89
C ASN A 158 -31.59 10.24 3.75
N VAL A 159 -32.64 11.00 4.11
CA VAL A 159 -32.52 12.16 4.98
C VAL A 159 -32.07 11.75 6.39
N CYS A 160 -32.60 10.65 6.92
CA CYS A 160 -32.17 10.11 8.22
C CYS A 160 -30.69 9.69 8.18
N TRP A 161 -30.27 9.04 7.09
CA TRP A 161 -28.88 8.66 6.87
C TRP A 161 -27.97 9.89 6.78
N ASP A 162 -28.34 10.90 6.01
CA ASP A 162 -27.56 12.13 5.87
C ASP A 162 -27.37 12.84 7.21
N ILE A 163 -28.44 12.96 8.00
CA ILE A 163 -28.39 13.54 9.35
C ILE A 163 -27.40 12.75 10.23
N PHE A 164 -27.47 11.43 10.20
CA PHE A 164 -26.58 10.57 10.98
C PHE A 164 -25.12 10.72 10.53
N ARG A 165 -24.86 10.63 9.22
CA ARG A 165 -23.52 10.77 8.65
C ARG A 165 -22.90 12.13 8.95
N ASP A 166 -23.63 13.21 8.66
CA ASP A 166 -23.12 14.58 8.80
C ASP A 166 -22.86 14.92 10.26
N ARG A 167 -23.70 14.41 11.18
CA ARG A 167 -23.44 14.57 12.62
C ARG A 167 -22.15 13.89 13.03
N LEU A 168 -21.90 12.65 12.61
CA LEU A 168 -20.65 11.96 12.91
C LEU A 168 -19.44 12.65 12.27
N LEU A 169 -19.56 13.14 11.02
CA LEU A 169 -18.49 13.88 10.37
C LEU A 169 -18.16 15.18 11.10
N SER A 170 -19.17 15.90 11.57
CA SER A 170 -19.00 17.10 12.41
C SER A 170 -18.26 16.79 13.71
N GLU A 171 -18.61 15.69 14.37
CA GLU A 171 -17.92 15.27 15.60
C GLU A 171 -16.46 14.84 15.32
N ILE A 172 -16.21 14.20 14.19
CA ILE A 172 -14.83 13.87 13.73
C ILE A 172 -14.03 15.16 13.54
N GLU A 173 -14.62 16.18 12.90
CA GLU A 173 -13.92 17.44 12.65
C GLU A 173 -13.58 18.18 13.95
N LYS A 174 -14.46 18.11 14.95
CA LYS A 174 -14.32 18.75 16.25
C LYS A 174 -13.31 18.05 17.16
N PHE A 175 -13.34 16.72 17.23
CA PHE A 175 -12.59 15.97 18.23
C PHE A 175 -11.36 15.22 17.70
N VAL A 176 -11.20 15.11 16.37
CA VAL A 176 -10.04 14.44 15.78
C VAL A 176 -9.06 15.46 15.21
N PRO A 177 -7.83 15.57 15.75
CA PRO A 177 -6.88 16.55 15.28
C PRO A 177 -6.42 16.27 13.86
N LYS A 178 -6.40 17.31 13.03
CA LYS A 178 -5.78 17.28 11.70
C LYS A 178 -4.25 17.38 11.85
N SER A 179 -3.51 16.60 11.10
CA SER A 179 -2.06 16.67 11.06
C SER A 179 -1.57 16.68 9.61
N THR A 180 -0.55 17.50 9.37
CA THR A 180 0.18 17.45 8.11
C THR A 180 0.95 16.14 8.04
N ARG A 181 0.68 15.29 7.06
CA ARG A 181 1.54 14.14 6.79
C ARG A 181 2.88 14.65 6.27
N SER A 182 3.88 14.67 7.15
CA SER A 182 5.25 14.80 6.69
C SER A 182 5.56 13.63 5.74
N LYS A 183 5.78 13.92 4.45
CA LYS A 183 6.17 12.92 3.44
C LYS A 183 7.58 12.36 3.66
N ARG A 184 8.34 12.89 4.62
CA ARG A 184 9.64 12.31 4.98
C ARG A 184 9.39 10.89 5.50
N GLN A 185 9.75 9.91 4.71
CA GLN A 185 9.80 8.50 5.13
C GLN A 185 10.77 8.40 6.30
N LYS A 186 10.25 8.56 7.52
CA LYS A 186 11.05 8.31 8.72
C LYS A 186 11.43 6.83 8.70
N ASN A 187 12.72 6.55 8.65
CA ASN A 187 13.23 5.19 8.77
C ASN A 187 12.72 4.59 10.08
N ARG A 188 11.71 3.71 9.99
CA ARG A 188 10.96 3.17 11.14
C ARG A 188 11.84 2.38 12.13
N TRP A 189 13.03 1.93 11.70
CA TRP A 189 13.99 1.21 12.54
C TRP A 189 14.93 2.13 13.33
N ILE A 190 14.98 3.44 13.03
CA ILE A 190 15.82 4.38 13.78
C ILE A 190 15.15 4.72 15.11
N ASN A 191 15.67 4.15 16.18
CA ASN A 191 15.22 4.41 17.54
C ASN A 191 16.01 5.56 18.21
N ARG A 192 15.62 5.92 19.46
CA ARG A 192 16.26 7.01 20.20
C ARG A 192 17.77 6.81 20.38
N LYS A 193 18.23 5.55 20.60
CA LYS A 193 19.66 5.22 20.79
C LYS A 193 20.45 5.41 19.49
N THR A 194 19.97 4.87 18.37
CA THR A 194 20.60 5.04 17.06
C THR A 194 20.62 6.51 16.63
N LYS A 195 19.55 7.27 16.90
CA LYS A 195 19.48 8.70 16.61
C LYS A 195 20.54 9.50 17.39
N LYS A 196 20.81 9.13 18.67
CA LYS A 196 21.87 9.75 19.48
C LYS A 196 23.26 9.48 18.89
N LEU A 197 23.52 8.26 18.41
CA LEU A 197 24.78 7.90 17.77
C LEU A 197 24.97 8.63 16.42
N LEU A 198 23.91 8.75 15.61
CA LEU A 198 23.96 9.51 14.35
C LEU A 198 24.25 11.00 14.59
N ARG A 199 23.68 11.60 15.64
CA ARG A 199 24.01 12.97 16.03
C ARG A 199 25.46 13.12 16.47
N LYS A 200 25.97 12.17 17.27
CA LYS A 200 27.39 12.14 17.66
C LYS A 200 28.30 11.98 16.44
N LYS A 201 27.97 11.08 15.49
CA LYS A 201 28.70 10.92 14.23
C LYS A 201 28.82 12.27 13.50
N TYR A 202 27.71 12.99 13.34
CA TYR A 202 27.68 14.28 12.67
C TYR A 202 28.52 15.33 13.42
N HIS A 203 28.49 15.35 14.75
CA HIS A 203 29.30 16.27 15.57
C HIS A 203 30.79 16.02 15.34
N TYR A 204 31.29 14.79 15.49
CA TYR A 204 32.70 14.48 15.28
C TYR A 204 33.15 14.66 13.83
N TRP A 205 32.29 14.43 12.87
CA TRP A 205 32.57 14.76 11.48
C TRP A 205 32.77 16.27 11.29
N LYS A 206 31.94 17.10 11.92
CA LYS A 206 32.05 18.56 11.86
C LYS A 206 33.35 19.03 12.53
N THR A 207 33.74 18.44 13.67
CA THR A 207 35.01 18.74 14.36
C THR A 207 36.18 18.42 13.44
N PHE A 208 36.24 17.23 12.87
CA PHE A 208 37.27 16.82 11.91
C PHE A 208 37.31 17.73 10.67
N SER A 209 36.14 18.09 10.12
CA SER A 209 36.04 18.95 8.95
C SER A 209 36.59 20.38 9.19
N LEU A 210 36.63 20.83 10.46
CA LEU A 210 37.17 22.12 10.85
C LEU A 210 38.65 22.05 11.24
N SER A 211 39.07 21.01 11.92
CA SER A 211 40.47 20.86 12.43
C SER A 211 41.41 20.27 11.39
N GLY A 212 40.93 19.37 10.51
CA GLY A 212 41.79 18.57 9.63
C GLY A 212 42.69 17.55 10.34
N GLU A 213 42.66 17.51 11.68
CA GLU A 213 43.54 16.72 12.48
C GLU A 213 43.26 15.20 12.41
N TYR A 214 44.30 14.39 12.26
CA TYR A 214 44.19 12.93 12.18
C TYR A 214 43.55 12.29 13.43
N ALA A 215 43.79 12.86 14.60
CA ALA A 215 43.18 12.42 15.85
C ALA A 215 41.66 12.55 15.82
N ASP A 216 41.12 13.67 15.30
CA ASP A 216 39.68 13.90 15.14
C ASP A 216 39.09 12.98 14.11
N TYR A 217 39.84 12.66 13.03
CA TYR A 217 39.42 11.64 12.04
C TYR A 217 39.25 10.26 12.71
N LEU A 218 40.18 9.84 13.56
CA LEU A 218 40.08 8.57 14.26
C LEU A 218 38.84 8.51 15.19
N HIS A 219 38.58 9.61 15.91
CA HIS A 219 37.35 9.74 16.72
C HIS A 219 36.10 9.62 15.87
N TYR A 220 36.02 10.36 14.75
CA TYR A 220 34.92 10.27 13.79
C TYR A 220 34.77 8.85 13.26
N LYS A 221 35.84 8.19 12.77
CA LYS A 221 35.86 6.82 12.24
C LYS A 221 35.27 5.81 13.24
N ASN A 222 35.68 5.93 14.51
CA ASN A 222 35.21 5.05 15.57
C ASN A 222 33.70 5.21 15.83
N ILE A 223 33.23 6.45 15.98
CA ILE A 223 31.80 6.73 16.18
C ILE A 223 30.97 6.37 14.94
N ARG A 224 31.47 6.62 13.72
CA ARG A 224 30.88 6.21 12.46
C ARG A 224 30.63 4.69 12.43
N ASN A 225 31.66 3.90 12.71
CA ASN A 225 31.57 2.44 12.71
C ASN A 225 30.55 1.92 13.75
N ARG A 226 30.52 2.51 14.94
CA ARG A 226 29.51 2.22 15.97
C ARG A 226 28.10 2.60 15.50
N ALA A 227 27.94 3.74 14.87
CA ALA A 227 26.63 4.19 14.33
C ALA A 227 26.13 3.26 13.22
N VAL A 228 27.00 2.85 12.28
CA VAL A 228 26.66 1.90 11.20
C VAL A 228 26.24 0.54 11.79
N LYS A 229 27.04 -0.02 12.72
CA LYS A 229 26.68 -1.27 13.44
C LYS A 229 25.29 -1.16 14.11
N ALA A 230 25.04 -0.06 14.83
CA ALA A 230 23.79 0.15 15.54
C ALA A 230 22.59 0.28 14.59
N VAL A 231 22.74 1.00 13.46
CA VAL A 231 21.69 1.14 12.45
C VAL A 231 21.36 -0.20 11.78
N ARG A 232 22.40 -0.96 11.38
CA ARG A 232 22.24 -2.30 10.79
C ARG A 232 21.54 -3.27 11.76
N ALA A 233 21.92 -3.26 13.03
CA ALA A 233 21.29 -4.09 14.06
C ALA A 233 19.83 -3.69 14.30
N ALA A 234 19.53 -2.39 14.36
CA ALA A 234 18.17 -1.87 14.52
C ALA A 234 17.28 -2.23 13.32
N LYS A 235 17.81 -2.14 12.09
CA LYS A 235 17.10 -2.54 10.87
C LYS A 235 16.78 -4.04 10.89
N ARG A 236 17.75 -4.90 11.16
CA ARG A 236 17.53 -6.36 11.25
C ARG A 236 16.50 -6.72 12.33
N LYS A 237 16.54 -6.05 13.50
CA LYS A 237 15.55 -6.25 14.57
C LYS A 237 14.15 -5.86 14.12
N PHE A 238 14.01 -4.73 13.41
CA PHE A 238 12.75 -4.27 12.86
C PHE A 238 12.20 -5.26 11.81
N GLU A 239 13.02 -5.70 10.85
CA GLU A 239 12.65 -6.64 9.81
C GLU A 239 12.24 -8.00 10.38
N ARG A 240 12.97 -8.53 11.36
CA ARG A 240 12.59 -9.76 12.09
C ARG A 240 11.22 -9.63 12.79
N LYS A 241 10.99 -8.49 13.45
CA LYS A 241 9.68 -8.22 14.08
C LYS A 241 8.56 -8.18 13.04
N LEU A 242 8.80 -7.50 11.92
CA LEU A 242 7.84 -7.37 10.83
C LEU A 242 7.51 -8.73 10.21
N ALA A 243 8.51 -9.58 9.97
CA ALA A 243 8.32 -10.93 9.46
C ALA A 243 7.50 -11.79 10.44
N LYS A 244 7.80 -11.76 11.74
CA LYS A 244 7.04 -12.50 12.76
C LYS A 244 5.55 -12.07 12.83
N THR A 245 5.26 -10.80 12.56
CA THR A 245 3.89 -10.26 12.60
C THR A 245 3.21 -10.23 11.21
N ALA A 246 3.86 -10.74 10.17
CA ALA A 246 3.36 -10.67 8.80
C ALA A 246 1.98 -11.32 8.62
N LYS A 247 1.76 -12.49 9.24
CA LYS A 247 0.48 -13.20 9.20
C LYS A 247 -0.64 -12.42 9.91
N ALA A 248 -0.34 -11.80 11.04
CA ALA A 248 -1.31 -11.03 11.83
C ALA A 248 -1.55 -9.61 11.25
N ASN A 249 -0.55 -9.01 10.59
CA ASN A 249 -0.66 -7.69 9.98
C ASN A 249 0.02 -7.63 8.60
N PRO A 250 -0.58 -8.28 7.58
CA PRO A 250 -0.04 -8.31 6.22
C PRO A 250 0.14 -6.91 5.62
N LYS A 251 -0.78 -5.97 5.94
CA LYS A 251 -0.74 -4.60 5.42
C LYS A 251 0.56 -3.86 5.76
N SER A 252 1.05 -3.99 6.99
CA SER A 252 2.31 -3.35 7.40
C SER A 252 3.54 -4.01 6.77
N PHE A 253 3.50 -5.33 6.58
CA PHE A 253 4.54 -6.09 5.90
C PHE A 253 4.65 -5.66 4.42
N TYR A 254 3.55 -5.73 3.66
CA TYR A 254 3.55 -5.34 2.25
C TYR A 254 3.80 -3.84 2.04
N ALA A 255 3.38 -2.97 2.98
CA ALA A 255 3.73 -1.55 2.93
C ALA A 255 5.24 -1.33 3.07
N TYR A 256 5.92 -2.13 3.91
CA TYR A 256 7.37 -2.08 4.02
C TYR A 256 8.05 -2.62 2.76
N VAL A 257 7.62 -3.77 2.24
CA VAL A 257 8.13 -4.35 0.98
C VAL A 257 7.99 -3.34 -0.16
N ARG A 258 6.79 -2.80 -0.38
CA ARG A 258 6.54 -1.77 -1.41
C ARG A 258 7.41 -0.51 -1.24
N SER A 259 7.71 -0.12 0.01
CA SER A 259 8.60 1.02 0.26
C SER A 259 10.06 0.73 -0.12
N ARG A 260 10.42 -0.53 -0.38
CA ARG A 260 11.75 -0.98 -0.79
C ARG A 260 11.83 -1.33 -2.27
N CYS A 261 10.70 -1.63 -2.90
CA CYS A 261 10.67 -1.83 -4.34
C CYS A 261 10.99 -0.51 -5.05
N LYS A 262 11.85 -0.56 -6.06
CA LYS A 262 12.24 0.61 -6.88
C LYS A 262 11.06 1.11 -7.73
N THR A 263 10.17 0.21 -8.13
CA THR A 263 8.96 0.52 -8.88
C THR A 263 7.77 0.63 -7.93
N LYS A 264 7.07 1.75 -7.96
CA LYS A 264 5.73 1.83 -7.39
C LYS A 264 4.81 1.16 -8.40
N ASP A 265 4.15 0.08 -8.00
CA ASP A 265 3.02 -0.45 -8.75
C ASP A 265 1.87 0.58 -8.71
N LYS A 266 1.95 1.55 -9.60
CA LYS A 266 0.82 2.36 -9.99
C LYS A 266 0.09 1.63 -11.10
N VAL A 267 -1.19 1.93 -11.27
CA VAL A 267 -1.91 1.64 -12.50
C VAL A 267 -1.06 2.25 -13.61
N GLY A 268 -0.53 1.42 -14.51
CA GLY A 268 0.32 1.87 -15.61
C GLY A 268 -0.50 2.67 -16.64
N PRO A 269 0.15 3.15 -17.68
CA PRO A 269 -0.56 3.74 -18.80
C PRO A 269 -1.59 2.75 -19.34
N ILE A 270 -2.83 3.21 -19.56
CA ILE A 270 -3.97 2.41 -20.01
C ILE A 270 -4.24 2.71 -21.49
N LYS A 271 -4.57 1.71 -22.27
CA LYS A 271 -5.00 1.88 -23.67
C LYS A 271 -6.47 2.23 -23.73
N ASP A 272 -6.79 3.23 -24.55
CA ASP A 272 -8.17 3.54 -24.90
C ASP A 272 -8.75 2.49 -25.90
N ALA A 273 -10.03 2.61 -26.24
CA ALA A 273 -10.71 1.74 -27.21
C ALA A 273 -10.08 1.79 -28.63
N LYS A 274 -9.30 2.83 -28.95
CA LYS A 274 -8.59 3.00 -30.23
C LYS A 274 -7.16 2.46 -30.17
N GLY A 275 -6.70 1.95 -29.01
CA GLY A 275 -5.35 1.42 -28.80
C GLY A 275 -4.32 2.48 -28.43
N ASN A 276 -4.69 3.76 -28.26
CA ASN A 276 -3.78 4.81 -27.84
C ASN A 276 -3.45 4.69 -26.35
N VAL A 277 -2.20 4.94 -25.99
CA VAL A 277 -1.72 4.85 -24.61
C VAL A 277 -1.99 6.17 -23.89
N VAL A 278 -2.76 6.12 -22.81
CA VAL A 278 -3.13 7.25 -21.98
C VAL A 278 -2.33 7.22 -20.67
N ASN A 279 -1.61 8.30 -20.37
CA ASN A 279 -0.78 8.45 -19.18
C ASN A 279 -1.42 9.31 -18.07
N GLU A 280 -2.48 10.06 -18.39
CA GLU A 280 -3.17 10.93 -17.45
C GLU A 280 -4.05 10.11 -16.50
N ASP A 281 -3.86 10.27 -15.18
CA ASP A 281 -4.54 9.48 -14.15
C ASP A 281 -6.08 9.59 -14.25
N LYS A 282 -6.62 10.79 -14.59
CA LYS A 282 -8.06 11.02 -14.72
C LYS A 282 -8.64 10.25 -15.90
N LEU A 283 -8.04 10.40 -17.08
CA LEU A 283 -8.47 9.68 -18.29
C LEU A 283 -8.32 8.18 -18.16
N ALA A 284 -7.23 7.70 -17.52
CA ALA A 284 -7.05 6.28 -17.24
C ALA A 284 -8.14 5.72 -16.32
N ALA A 285 -8.58 6.50 -15.31
CA ALA A 285 -9.68 6.13 -14.43
C ALA A 285 -11.03 6.06 -15.19
N GLU A 286 -11.29 7.00 -16.10
CA GLU A 286 -12.49 7.00 -16.95
C GLU A 286 -12.53 5.80 -17.90
N ILE A 287 -11.41 5.45 -18.53
CA ILE A 287 -11.30 4.28 -19.42
C ILE A 287 -11.57 2.99 -18.64
N LEU A 288 -10.96 2.83 -17.46
CA LEU A 288 -11.20 1.67 -16.60
C LEU A 288 -12.64 1.58 -16.13
N ASN A 289 -13.24 2.71 -15.76
CA ASN A 289 -14.63 2.76 -15.34
C ASN A 289 -15.59 2.39 -16.48
N ALA A 290 -15.38 2.94 -17.67
CA ALA A 290 -16.15 2.58 -18.85
C ALA A 290 -16.02 1.09 -19.19
N TYR A 291 -14.81 0.53 -19.11
CA TYR A 291 -14.59 -0.90 -19.31
C TYR A 291 -15.33 -1.74 -18.26
N PHE A 292 -15.23 -1.41 -16.99
CA PHE A 292 -15.90 -2.16 -15.93
C PHE A 292 -17.42 -2.07 -16.07
N ALA A 293 -17.97 -0.91 -16.48
CA ALA A 293 -19.40 -0.76 -16.74
C ALA A 293 -19.86 -1.59 -17.93
N SER A 294 -19.04 -1.72 -18.98
CA SER A 294 -19.40 -2.48 -20.19
C SER A 294 -19.48 -4.00 -19.98
N VAL A 295 -18.96 -4.51 -18.86
CA VAL A 295 -18.98 -5.94 -18.53
C VAL A 295 -20.23 -6.33 -17.75
N PHE A 296 -21.03 -5.36 -17.31
CA PHE A 296 -22.32 -5.67 -16.68
C PHE A 296 -23.28 -6.25 -17.72
N THR A 297 -23.92 -7.35 -17.35
CA THR A 297 -25.00 -7.94 -18.15
C THR A 297 -26.29 -7.19 -17.87
N GLU A 298 -27.07 -6.97 -18.89
CA GLU A 298 -28.47 -6.49 -18.71
C GLU A 298 -29.29 -7.58 -18.03
N GLU A 299 -30.04 -7.21 -17.00
CA GLU A 299 -30.93 -8.14 -16.31
C GLU A 299 -32.14 -8.46 -17.21
N ASP A 300 -32.30 -9.72 -17.53
CA ASP A 300 -33.50 -10.22 -18.19
C ASP A 300 -34.60 -10.47 -17.15
N SER A 301 -35.51 -9.51 -17.00
CA SER A 301 -36.61 -9.60 -16.05
C SER A 301 -37.63 -10.71 -16.40
N SER A 302 -37.62 -11.24 -17.63
CA SER A 302 -38.52 -12.33 -18.04
C SER A 302 -38.21 -13.65 -17.33
N SER A 303 -36.93 -13.88 -16.98
CA SER A 303 -36.50 -15.08 -16.25
C SER A 303 -36.85 -15.08 -14.76
N LEU A 304 -37.10 -13.90 -14.15
CA LEU A 304 -37.45 -13.79 -12.74
C LEU A 304 -38.77 -14.44 -12.38
N GLN A 305 -39.80 -14.29 -13.23
CA GLN A 305 -41.13 -14.86 -13.00
C GLN A 305 -41.09 -16.40 -13.05
N GLU A 306 -40.38 -16.97 -14.01
CA GLU A 306 -40.17 -18.42 -14.08
C GLU A 306 -39.37 -18.97 -12.88
N LEU A 307 -38.35 -18.22 -12.46
CA LEU A 307 -37.54 -18.57 -11.29
C LEU A 307 -38.39 -18.51 -10.02
N GLU A 308 -39.20 -17.46 -9.82
CA GLU A 308 -40.13 -17.34 -8.70
C GLU A 308 -41.14 -18.49 -8.65
N ALA A 309 -41.71 -18.86 -9.81
CA ALA A 309 -42.65 -19.97 -9.91
C ALA A 309 -42.01 -21.29 -9.53
N ARG A 310 -40.78 -21.55 -10.00
CA ARG A 310 -39.98 -22.74 -9.66
C ARG A 310 -39.59 -22.77 -8.19
N VAL A 311 -39.19 -21.65 -7.62
CA VAL A 311 -38.85 -21.53 -6.19
C VAL A 311 -40.09 -21.76 -5.33
N LYS A 312 -41.23 -21.14 -5.66
CA LYS A 312 -42.50 -21.31 -4.95
C LYS A 312 -43.03 -22.77 -5.01
N SER A 313 -42.83 -23.47 -6.11
CA SER A 313 -43.25 -24.88 -6.25
C SER A 313 -42.40 -25.86 -5.44
N ASN A 314 -41.15 -25.52 -5.15
CA ASN A 314 -40.18 -26.36 -4.45
C ASN A 314 -40.04 -26.06 -2.95
N LEU A 315 -40.55 -24.90 -2.48
CA LEU A 315 -40.49 -24.54 -1.06
C LEU A 315 -41.71 -25.04 -0.29
N SER A 316 -41.48 -25.91 0.71
CA SER A 316 -42.52 -26.21 1.71
C SER A 316 -42.77 -24.97 2.59
N VAL A 317 -44.00 -24.79 3.05
CA VAL A 317 -44.41 -23.66 3.90
C VAL A 317 -43.54 -23.47 5.14
N HIS A 318 -42.94 -24.58 5.63
CA HIS A 318 -42.04 -24.58 6.79
C HIS A 318 -40.63 -24.04 6.52
N GLN A 319 -40.29 -23.76 5.27
CA GLN A 319 -38.97 -23.26 4.87
C GLN A 319 -38.96 -21.74 4.59
N GLN A 320 -40.08 -21.05 4.83
CA GLN A 320 -40.12 -19.59 4.71
C GLN A 320 -39.26 -18.90 5.79
N SER A 321 -38.46 -17.97 5.38
CA SER A 321 -37.64 -17.17 6.30
C SER A 321 -38.52 -16.17 7.05
N GLU A 322 -38.37 -16.11 8.37
CA GLU A 322 -38.94 -15.03 9.15
C GLU A 322 -38.27 -13.70 8.81
N LEU A 323 -38.97 -12.59 9.01
CA LEU A 323 -38.39 -11.28 8.79
C LEU A 323 -37.19 -11.08 9.73
N VAL A 324 -36.06 -10.69 9.17
CA VAL A 324 -34.83 -10.49 9.97
C VAL A 324 -35.01 -9.31 10.93
N GLU A 325 -34.80 -9.51 12.21
CA GLU A 325 -34.79 -8.45 13.20
C GLU A 325 -33.37 -7.94 13.41
N ILE A 326 -33.16 -6.64 13.12
CA ILE A 326 -31.87 -5.96 13.31
C ILE A 326 -31.87 -5.25 14.67
N THR A 327 -31.41 -5.95 15.72
CA THR A 327 -31.33 -5.39 17.06
C THR A 327 -30.07 -4.55 17.27
N SER A 328 -30.13 -3.59 18.19
CA SER A 328 -28.97 -2.80 18.62
C SER A 328 -27.80 -3.67 19.11
N LYS A 329 -28.09 -4.82 19.72
CA LYS A 329 -27.09 -5.80 20.15
C LYS A 329 -26.34 -6.43 18.96
N LYS A 330 -27.05 -6.85 17.92
CA LYS A 330 -26.44 -7.38 16.68
C LYS A 330 -25.54 -6.33 16.04
N VAL A 331 -26.00 -5.08 15.96
CA VAL A 331 -25.21 -3.96 15.43
C VAL A 331 -23.97 -3.70 16.27
N LEU A 332 -24.11 -3.63 17.59
CA LEU A 332 -22.98 -3.42 18.52
C LEU A 332 -21.90 -4.51 18.35
N ASP A 333 -22.30 -5.77 18.31
CA ASP A 333 -21.37 -6.89 18.12
C ASP A 333 -20.59 -6.78 16.81
N LYS A 334 -21.24 -6.37 15.72
CA LYS A 334 -20.58 -6.18 14.41
C LYS A 334 -19.65 -4.96 14.41
N LEU A 335 -20.06 -3.83 14.99
CA LEU A 335 -19.23 -2.63 15.13
C LEU A 335 -17.96 -2.92 15.92
N ASN A 336 -18.06 -3.67 17.03
CA ASN A 336 -16.91 -4.06 17.85
C ASN A 336 -15.90 -4.97 17.12
N ARG A 337 -16.35 -5.72 16.12
CA ARG A 337 -15.50 -6.60 15.29
C ARG A 337 -14.86 -5.88 14.10
N LEU A 338 -15.21 -4.61 13.84
CA LEU A 338 -14.64 -3.84 12.73
C LEU A 338 -13.11 -3.75 12.82
N GLN A 339 -12.45 -3.99 11.71
CA GLN A 339 -11.01 -3.84 11.60
C GLN A 339 -10.63 -2.37 11.40
N ILE A 340 -10.07 -1.74 12.44
CA ILE A 340 -9.74 -0.30 12.50
C ILE A 340 -8.80 0.22 11.39
N ASN A 341 -8.14 -0.67 10.67
CA ASN A 341 -7.17 -0.32 9.63
C ASN A 341 -7.74 -0.46 8.20
N LYS A 342 -9.03 -0.79 8.05
CA LYS A 342 -9.68 -0.82 6.74
C LYS A 342 -9.99 0.59 6.23
N SER A 343 -10.15 0.73 4.91
CA SER A 343 -10.61 1.96 4.27
C SER A 343 -12.03 2.28 4.71
N SER A 344 -12.31 3.55 4.90
CA SER A 344 -13.68 4.05 4.96
C SER A 344 -14.31 3.93 3.61
N GLY A 345 -15.43 3.58 3.30
CA GLY A 345 -16.08 3.75 1.99
C GLY A 345 -16.17 5.23 1.58
N GLY A 346 -16.94 5.52 0.54
CA GLY A 346 -17.17 6.87 0.03
C GLY A 346 -17.82 7.81 1.05
N GLU A 347 -18.55 7.28 2.04
CA GLU A 347 -19.17 8.05 3.12
C GLU A 347 -18.19 8.77 4.06
N GLY A 348 -16.91 8.47 4.00
CA GLY A 348 -15.87 9.13 4.82
C GLY A 348 -15.85 8.72 6.30
N LEU A 349 -16.65 7.74 6.74
CA LEU A 349 -16.72 7.26 8.13
C LEU A 349 -15.67 6.16 8.40
N PRO A 350 -14.58 6.43 9.16
CA PRO A 350 -13.53 5.46 9.40
C PRO A 350 -13.98 4.37 10.37
N SER A 351 -13.61 3.11 10.06
CA SER A 351 -13.90 1.95 10.92
C SER A 351 -13.41 2.13 12.36
N ARG A 352 -12.35 2.91 12.61
CA ARG A 352 -11.90 3.22 13.97
C ARG A 352 -12.93 4.06 14.74
N VAL A 353 -13.47 5.10 14.12
CA VAL A 353 -14.49 5.97 14.75
C VAL A 353 -15.73 5.17 15.06
N LEU A 354 -16.23 4.41 14.08
CA LEU A 354 -17.41 3.55 14.26
C LEU A 354 -17.23 2.54 15.41
N ARG A 355 -16.04 1.96 15.53
CA ARG A 355 -15.75 1.02 16.63
C ARG A 355 -15.64 1.71 18.00
N GLU A 356 -14.99 2.88 18.06
CA GLU A 356 -14.82 3.63 19.32
C GLU A 356 -16.15 4.19 19.86
N LEU A 357 -17.11 4.44 18.97
CA LEU A 357 -18.45 4.98 19.30
C LEU A 357 -19.54 3.89 19.26
N SER A 358 -19.17 2.64 19.18
CA SER A 358 -20.11 1.53 18.93
C SER A 358 -21.29 1.50 19.91
N ASN A 359 -21.08 1.82 21.19
CA ASN A 359 -22.14 1.85 22.21
C ASN A 359 -23.15 2.99 22.00
N GLU A 360 -22.66 4.13 21.53
CA GLU A 360 -23.48 5.35 21.38
C GLU A 360 -24.26 5.34 20.05
N ILE A 361 -23.75 4.65 19.03
CA ILE A 361 -24.34 4.65 17.68
C ILE A 361 -25.11 3.38 17.34
N CYS A 362 -25.03 2.31 18.13
CA CYS A 362 -25.68 1.03 17.82
C CYS A 362 -27.21 1.14 17.74
N VAL A 363 -27.83 1.96 18.59
CA VAL A 363 -29.30 2.15 18.62
C VAL A 363 -29.78 2.89 17.38
N PRO A 364 -29.30 4.12 17.05
CA PRO A 364 -29.73 4.81 15.84
C PRO A 364 -29.41 4.02 14.55
N LEU A 365 -28.29 3.31 14.49
CA LEU A 365 -27.97 2.47 13.35
C LEU A 365 -28.90 1.27 13.21
N ALA A 366 -29.28 0.62 14.32
CA ALA A 366 -30.25 -0.47 14.27
C ALA A 366 -31.61 0.03 13.76
N CYS A 367 -32.05 1.21 14.20
CA CYS A 367 -33.27 1.85 13.72
C CYS A 367 -33.20 2.10 12.20
N LEU A 368 -32.13 2.73 11.71
CA LEU A 368 -31.93 2.98 10.28
C LEU A 368 -31.89 1.69 9.43
N MET A 369 -31.14 0.69 9.90
CA MET A 369 -31.01 -0.59 9.19
C MET A 369 -32.32 -1.37 9.18
N GLN A 370 -33.05 -1.41 10.30
CA GLN A 370 -34.34 -2.09 10.39
C GLN A 370 -35.38 -1.40 9.50
N ARG A 371 -35.39 -0.07 9.50
CA ARG A 371 -36.27 0.70 8.65
C ARG A 371 -35.96 0.48 7.17
N SER A 372 -34.66 0.52 6.80
CA SER A 372 -34.19 0.18 5.43
C SER A 372 -34.68 -1.20 4.96
N LEU A 373 -34.65 -2.18 5.87
CA LEU A 373 -35.11 -3.54 5.55
C LEU A 373 -36.63 -3.63 5.36
N ILE A 374 -37.40 -2.95 6.24
CA ILE A 374 -38.88 -2.95 6.16
C ILE A 374 -39.38 -2.20 4.92
N GLU A 375 -38.81 -1.02 4.64
CA GLU A 375 -39.17 -0.20 3.48
C GLU A 375 -38.67 -0.77 2.16
N GLY A 376 -37.74 -1.74 2.18
CA GLY A 376 -37.10 -2.28 0.99
C GLY A 376 -36.19 -1.26 0.27
N PHE A 377 -35.78 -0.22 0.98
CA PHE A 377 -34.99 0.87 0.43
C PHE A 377 -33.64 1.04 1.14
N VAL A 378 -32.57 1.04 0.37
CA VAL A 378 -31.20 1.22 0.87
C VAL A 378 -30.74 2.64 0.64
N PRO A 379 -30.18 3.36 1.62
CA PRO A 379 -29.63 4.70 1.43
C PRO A 379 -28.69 4.76 0.22
N ASP A 380 -28.77 5.84 -0.55
CA ASP A 380 -28.04 5.96 -1.82
C ASP A 380 -26.52 5.93 -1.63
N ASP A 381 -25.99 6.52 -0.57
CA ASP A 381 -24.57 6.44 -0.21
C ASP A 381 -24.07 4.99 -0.01
N TRP A 382 -24.93 4.07 0.42
CA TRP A 382 -24.53 2.67 0.62
C TRP A 382 -24.42 1.89 -0.69
N LYS A 383 -25.08 2.39 -1.76
CA LYS A 383 -25.01 1.84 -3.11
C LYS A 383 -23.76 2.29 -3.87
N ILE A 384 -23.12 3.39 -3.43
CA ILE A 384 -21.93 3.96 -4.07
C ILE A 384 -20.67 3.26 -3.56
N ALA A 385 -19.72 3.03 -4.46
CA ALA A 385 -18.43 2.44 -4.13
C ALA A 385 -17.28 3.16 -4.83
N ASP A 386 -16.19 3.38 -4.08
CA ASP A 386 -14.91 3.72 -4.68
C ASP A 386 -14.29 2.47 -5.31
N VAL A 387 -14.10 2.47 -6.64
CA VAL A 387 -13.54 1.32 -7.35
C VAL A 387 -12.03 1.43 -7.44
N THR A 388 -11.32 0.43 -6.92
CA THR A 388 -9.87 0.32 -7.04
C THR A 388 -9.52 -0.78 -8.05
N PRO A 389 -8.85 -0.46 -9.18
CA PRO A 389 -8.42 -1.45 -10.14
C PRO A 389 -7.22 -2.26 -9.58
N ILE A 390 -7.33 -3.59 -9.60
CA ILE A 390 -6.25 -4.51 -9.22
C ILE A 390 -5.83 -5.30 -10.45
N PHE A 391 -4.54 -5.16 -10.84
CA PHE A 391 -3.96 -5.93 -11.93
C PHE A 391 -3.99 -7.43 -11.64
N LYS A 392 -4.50 -8.23 -12.58
CA LYS A 392 -4.66 -9.69 -12.46
C LYS A 392 -3.53 -10.44 -13.16
N LYS A 393 -3.37 -10.24 -14.46
CA LYS A 393 -2.36 -10.91 -15.33
C LYS A 393 -2.36 -10.25 -16.72
N GLY A 394 -1.37 -10.57 -17.55
CA GLY A 394 -1.31 -10.07 -18.93
C GLY A 394 -0.59 -8.74 -19.06
N ILE A 395 -0.99 -7.91 -20.02
CA ILE A 395 -0.38 -6.61 -20.32
C ILE A 395 -1.01 -5.54 -19.42
N LYS A 396 -0.20 -4.78 -18.69
CA LYS A 396 -0.68 -3.74 -17.74
C LYS A 396 -1.42 -2.58 -18.40
N SER A 397 -1.24 -2.35 -19.69
CA SER A 397 -1.95 -1.29 -20.42
C SER A 397 -3.36 -1.67 -20.88
N ASP A 398 -3.76 -2.93 -20.75
CA ASP A 398 -5.07 -3.42 -21.15
C ASP A 398 -6.06 -3.35 -19.97
N PRO A 399 -7.17 -2.60 -20.08
CA PRO A 399 -8.22 -2.52 -19.04
C PRO A 399 -8.78 -3.87 -18.62
N GLY A 400 -8.87 -4.84 -19.55
CA GLY A 400 -9.40 -6.18 -19.32
C GLY A 400 -8.55 -7.03 -18.37
N ASN A 401 -7.31 -6.63 -18.12
CA ASN A 401 -6.41 -7.30 -17.22
C ASN A 401 -6.49 -6.80 -15.76
N TYR A 402 -7.45 -5.92 -15.47
CA TYR A 402 -7.73 -5.43 -14.11
C TYR A 402 -9.04 -5.99 -13.57
N ARG A 403 -9.07 -6.20 -12.26
CA ARG A 403 -10.29 -6.52 -11.51
C ARG A 403 -10.76 -5.28 -10.77
N PRO A 404 -12.04 -4.89 -10.86
CA PRO A 404 -12.61 -3.88 -10.00
C PRO A 404 -12.74 -4.42 -8.57
N VAL A 405 -12.25 -3.66 -7.59
CA VAL A 405 -12.51 -3.91 -6.17
C VAL A 405 -13.29 -2.74 -5.61
N SER A 406 -14.56 -2.97 -5.31
CA SER A 406 -15.47 -1.97 -4.79
C SER A 406 -15.25 -1.77 -3.29
N LEU A 407 -14.97 -0.52 -2.91
CA LEU A 407 -14.88 -0.09 -1.53
C LEU A 407 -16.22 0.56 -1.14
N THR A 408 -17.19 -0.27 -0.80
CA THR A 408 -18.52 0.14 -0.37
C THR A 408 -18.54 0.66 1.07
N SER A 409 -19.65 1.28 1.49
CA SER A 409 -19.93 1.74 2.84
C SER A 409 -19.56 0.72 3.92
N GLN A 410 -18.92 1.16 5.01
CA GLN A 410 -18.67 0.29 6.16
C GLN A 410 -19.94 -0.01 6.94
N ILE A 411 -20.88 0.92 6.97
CA ILE A 411 -22.19 0.76 7.62
C ILE A 411 -23.05 -0.23 6.81
N GLY A 412 -23.09 -0.08 5.48
CA GLY A 412 -23.75 -1.05 4.60
C GLY A 412 -23.21 -2.47 4.82
N LYS A 413 -21.89 -2.65 4.92
CA LYS A 413 -21.28 -3.95 5.24
C LYS A 413 -21.65 -4.51 6.61
N VAL A 414 -21.91 -3.66 7.59
CA VAL A 414 -22.41 -4.10 8.90
C VAL A 414 -23.80 -4.69 8.72
N MET A 415 -24.71 -4.01 8.02
CA MET A 415 -26.05 -4.51 7.71
C MET A 415 -25.99 -5.81 6.92
N GLU A 416 -25.28 -5.86 5.80
CA GLU A 416 -25.06 -7.06 4.98
C GLU A 416 -24.55 -8.25 5.82
N SER A 417 -23.65 -7.98 6.76
CA SER A 417 -23.10 -9.02 7.65
C SER A 417 -24.13 -9.56 8.65
N ILE A 418 -25.09 -8.73 9.10
CA ILE A 418 -26.19 -9.18 9.96
C ILE A 418 -27.15 -10.05 9.13
N LEU A 419 -27.60 -9.54 7.99
CA LEU A 419 -28.48 -10.29 7.09
C LEU A 419 -27.87 -11.63 6.67
N LYS A 420 -26.58 -11.62 6.33
CA LYS A 420 -25.86 -12.86 5.97
C LYS A 420 -25.86 -13.87 7.11
N ASP A 421 -25.64 -13.45 8.36
CA ASP A 421 -25.60 -14.39 9.48
C ASP A 421 -26.99 -15.00 9.71
N ASP A 422 -28.06 -14.21 9.67
CA ASP A 422 -29.45 -14.71 9.81
C ASP A 422 -29.83 -15.65 8.64
N MET A 423 -29.47 -15.32 7.41
CA MET A 423 -29.65 -16.21 6.24
C MET A 423 -28.89 -17.53 6.40
N LEU A 424 -27.64 -17.49 6.85
CA LEU A 424 -26.84 -18.70 7.06
C LEU A 424 -27.40 -19.56 8.20
N ASP A 425 -27.97 -18.96 9.23
CA ASP A 425 -28.58 -19.71 10.33
C ASP A 425 -29.89 -20.39 9.87
N HIS A 426 -30.69 -19.72 9.03
CA HIS A 426 -31.86 -20.32 8.37
C HIS A 426 -31.44 -21.52 7.49
N ILE A 427 -30.46 -21.31 6.61
CA ILE A 427 -29.94 -22.35 5.70
C ILE A 427 -29.44 -23.58 6.49
N ARG A 428 -28.76 -23.37 7.61
CA ARG A 428 -28.27 -24.44 8.48
C ARG A 428 -29.41 -25.14 9.21
N LYS A 429 -30.37 -24.38 9.73
CA LYS A 429 -31.53 -24.93 10.47
C LYS A 429 -32.31 -25.92 9.63
N TYR A 430 -32.43 -25.66 8.34
CA TYR A 430 -33.21 -26.48 7.41
C TYR A 430 -32.37 -27.39 6.49
N ASN A 431 -31.04 -27.49 6.72
CA ASN A 431 -30.11 -28.27 5.90
C ASN A 431 -30.21 -28.00 4.39
N LEU A 432 -30.33 -26.74 3.99
CA LEU A 432 -30.55 -26.36 2.58
C LEU A 432 -29.28 -26.44 1.72
N ILE A 433 -28.12 -26.71 2.31
CA ILE A 433 -26.85 -26.90 1.58
C ILE A 433 -26.54 -28.39 1.56
N THR A 434 -26.31 -28.91 0.36
CA THR A 434 -25.92 -30.32 0.18
C THR A 434 -24.53 -30.60 0.76
N ASP A 435 -24.28 -31.84 1.16
CA ASP A 435 -22.97 -32.23 1.72
C ASP A 435 -21.84 -32.15 0.69
N THR A 436 -22.15 -32.19 -0.59
CA THR A 436 -21.19 -32.01 -1.69
C THR A 436 -20.75 -30.55 -1.90
N GLN A 437 -21.47 -29.57 -1.33
CA GLN A 437 -21.10 -28.14 -1.44
C GLN A 437 -19.94 -27.81 -0.50
N HIS A 438 -18.77 -27.56 -1.08
CA HIS A 438 -17.57 -27.15 -0.35
C HIS A 438 -17.25 -25.66 -0.46
N GLY A 439 -17.62 -25.04 -1.59
CA GLY A 439 -17.39 -23.60 -1.81
C GLY A 439 -18.22 -22.74 -0.85
N PHE A 440 -17.58 -21.74 -0.25
CA PHE A 440 -18.19 -20.77 0.69
C PHE A 440 -18.79 -21.36 1.97
N VAL A 441 -18.58 -22.65 2.25
CA VAL A 441 -19.04 -23.32 3.48
C VAL A 441 -17.94 -23.29 4.55
N SER A 442 -18.33 -22.92 5.78
CA SER A 442 -17.40 -22.85 6.92
C SER A 442 -16.76 -24.22 7.19
N ARG A 443 -15.46 -24.25 7.47
CA ARG A 443 -14.65 -25.45 7.71
C ARG A 443 -14.47 -26.38 6.50
N ARG A 444 -14.96 -26.01 5.32
CA ARG A 444 -14.70 -26.70 4.05
C ARG A 444 -13.67 -25.93 3.22
N SER A 445 -12.99 -26.59 2.32
CA SER A 445 -11.92 -26.01 1.48
C SER A 445 -11.85 -26.73 0.13
N CYS A 446 -11.10 -26.17 -0.82
CA CYS A 446 -10.79 -26.86 -2.08
C CYS A 446 -10.15 -28.23 -1.84
N LEU A 447 -9.32 -28.37 -0.79
CA LEU A 447 -8.69 -29.64 -0.44
C LEU A 447 -9.73 -30.67 0.03
N THR A 448 -10.68 -30.28 0.90
CA THR A 448 -11.72 -31.20 1.35
C THR A 448 -12.65 -31.62 0.21
N ASN A 449 -12.93 -30.71 -0.75
CA ASN A 449 -13.68 -31.08 -1.96
C ASN A 449 -12.95 -32.13 -2.79
N LEU A 450 -11.65 -31.88 -3.03
CA LEU A 450 -10.80 -32.79 -3.82
C LEU A 450 -10.69 -34.18 -3.14
N LEU A 451 -10.57 -34.22 -1.82
CA LEU A 451 -10.49 -35.48 -1.06
C LEU A 451 -11.79 -36.30 -1.19
N VAL A 452 -12.96 -35.68 -1.05
CA VAL A 452 -14.25 -36.36 -1.22
C VAL A 452 -14.39 -36.89 -2.64
N PHE A 453 -14.06 -36.07 -3.64
CA PHE A 453 -14.08 -36.48 -5.05
C PHE A 453 -13.16 -37.71 -5.30
N LEU A 454 -11.91 -37.64 -4.81
CA LEU A 454 -10.96 -38.73 -4.97
C LEU A 454 -11.41 -40.02 -4.25
N GLU A 455 -12.00 -39.89 -3.06
CA GLU A 455 -12.53 -41.04 -2.31
C GLU A 455 -13.65 -41.74 -3.09
N GLU A 456 -14.60 -40.98 -3.65
CA GLU A 456 -15.65 -41.51 -4.50
C GLU A 456 -15.11 -42.20 -5.76
N VAL A 457 -14.20 -41.54 -6.48
CA VAL A 457 -13.56 -42.11 -7.69
C VAL A 457 -12.82 -43.42 -7.36
N THR A 458 -12.03 -43.42 -6.29
CA THR A 458 -11.27 -44.60 -5.86
C THR A 458 -12.21 -45.73 -5.53
N LYS A 459 -13.31 -45.49 -4.81
CA LYS A 459 -14.32 -46.50 -4.46
C LYS A 459 -14.96 -47.15 -5.70
N TYR A 460 -15.26 -46.36 -6.74
CA TYR A 460 -15.80 -46.91 -8.00
C TYR A 460 -14.77 -47.73 -8.74
N ILE A 461 -13.50 -47.27 -8.82
CA ILE A 461 -12.43 -48.02 -9.47
C ILE A 461 -12.13 -49.35 -8.75
N ASP A 462 -12.07 -49.33 -7.43
CA ASP A 462 -11.83 -50.55 -6.61
C ASP A 462 -12.94 -51.58 -6.78
N ASN A 463 -14.16 -51.12 -7.07
CA ASN A 463 -15.29 -51.99 -7.38
C ASN A 463 -15.37 -52.43 -8.86
N GLY A 464 -14.36 -52.06 -9.67
CA GLY A 464 -14.29 -52.41 -11.09
C GLY A 464 -15.19 -51.59 -12.02
N HIS A 465 -15.73 -50.46 -11.55
CA HIS A 465 -16.58 -49.58 -12.35
C HIS A 465 -15.73 -48.48 -13.07
N PRO A 466 -16.00 -48.24 -14.35
CA PRO A 466 -15.39 -47.08 -15.05
C PRO A 466 -15.95 -45.77 -14.49
N VAL A 467 -15.11 -44.75 -14.46
CA VAL A 467 -15.48 -43.41 -13.97
C VAL A 467 -15.15 -42.35 -15.02
N ASP A 468 -16.16 -41.59 -15.43
CA ASP A 468 -16.01 -40.40 -16.28
C ASP A 468 -16.20 -39.16 -15.42
N ALA A 469 -15.20 -38.24 -15.46
CA ALA A 469 -15.29 -36.97 -14.79
C ALA A 469 -15.57 -35.83 -15.81
N ILE A 470 -16.72 -35.17 -15.63
CA ILE A 470 -17.12 -34.03 -16.47
C ILE A 470 -16.91 -32.76 -15.65
N TYR A 471 -16.14 -31.78 -16.22
CA TYR A 471 -15.81 -30.49 -15.60
C TYR A 471 -16.57 -29.33 -16.24
#